data_b6c6a17375026320901c818015b304d7
#
_entry.id   b6c6a17375026320901c818015b304d7
#
_cell.length_a   1.000
_cell.length_b   1.000
_cell.length_c   1.000
_cell.angle_alpha   90.00
_cell.angle_beta   90.00
_cell.angle_gamma   90.00
#
_symmetry.space_group_name_H-M   'P 1'
#
loop_
_entity.id
_entity.type
_entity.pdbx_description
1 polymer ?
#
loop_
_entity_poly.entity_id
_entity_poly.type
_entity_poly.pdbx_seq_one_letter_code
_entity_poly.pdbx_strand_id
1 'polypeptide(L)'
;GGGIGDNVAAGTITNITNIGFTQETTGLDADLVTSTQNSVAVTNPYPATGGKSAESTTEIKNNALAFFQAQGRTVTKEDYITRTYAMGNKYGAVAKAYIVQDEQLNIPSMQKETSDGSNIFIDERNLDQLKTKDIQSSIKRLPNPMALNLYTLGYDGNKKLTQLNVAVKENLKTYLSQYRLVTDAINIKNAWIINIGVKFAFIARRGYNKSEITLRCIERIKEFFDVDRWQINQPIVIAELAHQISLVDGVGAIVPPKDDNIQKHPVLITNKWQTSGGYSGNVYDINYATKDGIVYPSLDPSIFELKYPDADVEGRATGDSAGMIF
;
A
#
# COMPACT_ATOMS: atom_id res chain seq x y z
N GLY A 1 -18.22 -11.55 6.44
CA GLY A 1 -17.15 -11.20 5.56
C GLY A 1 -17.06 -12.15 4.39
N GLY A 2 -16.81 -11.59 3.23
CA GLY A 2 -16.69 -12.32 1.99
C GLY A 2 -15.23 -12.53 1.58
N GLY A 3 -15.02 -13.19 0.44
CA GLY A 3 -13.73 -13.32 -0.21
C GLY A 3 -13.26 -12.01 -0.84
N ILE A 4 -12.08 -12.04 -1.49
CA ILE A 4 -11.54 -10.87 -2.22
C ILE A 4 -12.52 -10.40 -3.32
N GLY A 5 -13.24 -11.32 -3.97
CA GLY A 5 -14.22 -11.01 -5.02
C GLY A 5 -15.42 -10.18 -4.55
N ASP A 6 -15.67 -10.13 -3.23
CA ASP A 6 -16.75 -9.32 -2.66
C ASP A 6 -16.32 -7.86 -2.39
N ASN A 7 -15.05 -7.51 -2.61
CA ASN A 7 -14.56 -6.15 -2.56
C ASN A 7 -14.98 -5.39 -3.83
N VAL A 8 -16.11 -4.72 -3.76
CA VAL A 8 -16.72 -3.99 -4.89
C VAL A 8 -15.93 -2.73 -5.20
N ALA A 9 -15.70 -2.43 -6.48
CA ALA A 9 -15.01 -1.21 -6.89
C ALA A 9 -15.83 0.05 -6.61
N ALA A 10 -15.19 1.21 -6.53
CA ALA A 10 -15.87 2.49 -6.39
C ALA A 10 -16.79 2.74 -7.61
N GLY A 11 -17.97 3.33 -7.37
CA GLY A 11 -18.93 3.69 -8.41
C GLY A 11 -19.70 2.52 -9.04
N THR A 12 -19.58 1.29 -8.52
CA THR A 12 -20.28 0.11 -9.09
C THR A 12 -21.67 -0.15 -8.48
N ILE A 13 -21.91 0.37 -7.28
CA ILE A 13 -23.22 0.23 -6.62
C ILE A 13 -24.12 1.38 -7.09
N THR A 14 -24.83 1.17 -8.19
CA THR A 14 -25.69 2.18 -8.80
C THR A 14 -27.16 1.72 -8.91
N ASN A 15 -27.44 0.44 -8.67
CA ASN A 15 -28.77 -0.11 -8.84
C ASN A 15 -29.60 0.03 -7.56
N ILE A 16 -30.78 0.62 -7.68
CA ILE A 16 -31.76 0.81 -6.61
C ILE A 16 -32.90 -0.16 -6.85
N THR A 17 -33.12 -1.08 -5.90
CA THR A 17 -34.20 -2.08 -6.00
C THR A 17 -35.52 -1.60 -5.43
N ASN A 18 -35.48 -0.72 -4.43
CA ASN A 18 -36.69 -0.16 -3.80
C ASN A 18 -36.37 1.19 -3.14
N ILE A 19 -37.29 2.14 -3.28
CA ILE A 19 -37.22 3.45 -2.61
C ILE A 19 -38.50 3.58 -1.76
N GLY A 20 -38.32 3.68 -0.46
CA GLY A 20 -39.40 3.94 0.51
C GLY A 20 -39.26 5.34 1.11
N PHE A 21 -40.35 6.05 1.26
CA PHE A 21 -40.42 7.28 2.06
C PHE A 21 -40.71 6.96 3.53
N THR A 22 -40.01 7.64 4.43
CA THR A 22 -40.25 7.54 5.88
C THR A 22 -41.54 8.26 6.31
N GLN A 23 -42.02 9.20 5.49
CA GLN A 23 -43.29 9.93 5.73
C GLN A 23 -44.38 9.36 4.85
N GLU A 24 -45.62 9.47 5.37
CA GLU A 24 -46.78 9.04 4.65
C GLU A 24 -47.01 9.92 3.42
N THR A 25 -47.15 9.28 2.27
CA THR A 25 -47.33 9.95 0.97
C THR A 25 -48.81 10.08 0.59
N THR A 26 -49.71 9.63 1.47
CA THR A 26 -51.16 9.70 1.28
C THR A 26 -51.64 11.18 1.23
N GLY A 27 -52.21 11.58 0.10
CA GLY A 27 -52.66 12.97 -0.11
C GLY A 27 -51.64 13.88 -0.80
N LEU A 28 -50.47 13.37 -1.15
CA LEU A 28 -49.51 14.06 -1.99
C LEU A 28 -49.77 13.79 -3.49
N ASP A 29 -49.33 14.71 -4.34
CA ASP A 29 -49.37 14.52 -5.80
C ASP A 29 -48.56 13.31 -6.23
N ALA A 30 -49.21 12.32 -6.84
CA ALA A 30 -48.59 11.06 -7.23
C ALA A 30 -47.46 11.23 -8.26
N ASP A 31 -47.58 12.23 -9.18
CA ASP A 31 -46.57 12.51 -10.20
C ASP A 31 -45.31 13.12 -9.59
N LEU A 32 -45.48 13.98 -8.57
CA LEU A 32 -44.35 14.55 -7.83
C LEU A 32 -43.62 13.49 -6.98
N VAL A 33 -44.39 12.58 -6.34
CA VAL A 33 -43.85 11.46 -5.58
C VAL A 33 -43.00 10.56 -6.50
N THR A 34 -43.54 10.19 -7.66
CA THR A 34 -42.88 9.36 -8.64
C THR A 34 -41.62 10.06 -9.24
N SER A 35 -41.73 11.34 -9.53
CA SER A 35 -40.61 12.13 -10.01
C SER A 35 -39.47 12.21 -9.00
N THR A 36 -39.83 12.37 -7.71
CA THR A 36 -38.83 12.38 -6.61
C THR A 36 -38.16 11.01 -6.45
N GLN A 37 -38.93 9.91 -6.54
CA GLN A 37 -38.35 8.56 -6.51
C GLN A 37 -37.37 8.35 -7.66
N ASN A 38 -37.70 8.75 -8.87
CA ASN A 38 -36.87 8.62 -10.05
C ASN A 38 -35.61 9.52 -10.04
N SER A 39 -35.61 10.56 -9.21
CA SER A 39 -34.46 11.46 -9.06
C SER A 39 -33.38 10.93 -8.12
N VAL A 40 -33.67 9.88 -7.35
CA VAL A 40 -32.71 9.33 -6.39
C VAL A 40 -31.63 8.56 -7.14
N ALA A 41 -30.39 8.95 -6.92
CA ALA A 41 -29.21 8.24 -7.42
C ALA A 41 -28.35 7.78 -6.25
N VAL A 42 -27.81 6.59 -6.38
CA VAL A 42 -26.94 5.97 -5.35
C VAL A 42 -25.60 5.64 -5.99
N THR A 43 -24.50 5.90 -5.28
CA THR A 43 -23.17 5.47 -5.65
C THR A 43 -22.33 5.20 -4.40
N ASN A 44 -21.36 4.31 -4.51
CA ASN A 44 -20.30 4.14 -3.51
C ASN A 44 -19.06 4.92 -3.93
N PRO A 45 -18.71 6.04 -3.27
CA PRO A 45 -17.57 6.87 -3.65
C PRO A 45 -16.21 6.17 -3.43
N TYR A 46 -16.17 5.20 -2.52
CA TYR A 46 -14.97 4.43 -2.18
C TYR A 46 -15.17 2.96 -2.47
N PRO A 47 -14.09 2.22 -2.86
CA PRO A 47 -14.17 0.78 -3.01
C PRO A 47 -14.43 0.10 -1.67
N ALA A 48 -15.15 -1.03 -1.70
CA ALA A 48 -15.26 -1.90 -0.54
C ALA A 48 -13.91 -2.59 -0.29
N THR A 49 -13.53 -2.70 0.98
CA THR A 49 -12.30 -3.37 1.43
C THR A 49 -12.59 -4.26 2.62
N GLY A 50 -11.73 -5.24 2.88
CA GLY A 50 -11.88 -6.12 4.04
C GLY A 50 -12.28 -7.54 3.69
N GLY A 51 -12.53 -7.85 2.41
CA GLY A 51 -12.61 -9.24 1.93
C GLY A 51 -11.20 -9.82 1.74
N LYS A 52 -10.96 -11.03 2.23
CA LYS A 52 -9.71 -11.79 2.08
C LYS A 52 -10.03 -13.24 1.77
N SER A 53 -9.19 -13.90 0.98
CA SER A 53 -9.26 -15.35 0.78
C SER A 53 -9.12 -16.11 2.10
N ALA A 54 -9.58 -17.34 2.14
CA ALA A 54 -9.38 -18.21 3.30
C ALA A 54 -7.89 -18.38 3.60
N GLU A 55 -7.56 -18.45 4.88
CA GLU A 55 -6.18 -18.68 5.34
C GLU A 55 -5.65 -20.02 4.86
N SER A 56 -4.39 -20.04 4.43
CA SER A 56 -3.69 -21.28 4.10
C SER A 56 -3.40 -22.09 5.37
N THR A 57 -3.21 -23.40 5.23
CA THR A 57 -2.87 -24.29 6.37
C THR A 57 -1.58 -23.84 7.08
N THR A 58 -0.63 -23.26 6.34
CA THR A 58 0.62 -22.75 6.90
C THR A 58 0.38 -21.47 7.71
N GLU A 59 -0.43 -20.54 7.21
CA GLU A 59 -0.84 -19.34 7.95
C GLU A 59 -1.58 -19.70 9.24
N ILE A 60 -2.53 -20.65 9.19
CA ILE A 60 -3.26 -21.12 10.37
C ILE A 60 -2.30 -21.69 11.42
N LYS A 61 -1.33 -22.52 11.02
CA LYS A 61 -0.33 -23.08 11.95
C LYS A 61 0.53 -21.99 12.61
N ASN A 62 1.02 -21.04 11.82
CA ASN A 62 1.84 -19.93 12.31
C ASN A 62 1.05 -19.02 13.25
N ASN A 63 -0.18 -18.67 12.88
CA ASN A 63 -1.07 -17.86 13.70
C ASN A 63 -1.44 -18.56 15.01
N ALA A 64 -1.71 -19.87 14.98
CA ALA A 64 -2.04 -20.65 16.17
C ALA A 64 -0.87 -20.69 17.16
N LEU A 65 0.37 -20.89 16.67
CA LEU A 65 1.57 -20.88 17.51
C LEU A 65 1.81 -19.52 18.15
N ALA A 66 1.75 -18.45 17.35
CA ALA A 66 1.91 -17.07 17.84
C ALA A 66 0.79 -16.68 18.83
N PHE A 67 -0.45 -17.10 18.57
CA PHE A 67 -1.57 -16.90 19.48
C PHE A 67 -1.37 -17.58 20.83
N PHE A 68 -0.84 -18.79 20.84
CA PHE A 68 -0.52 -19.53 22.07
C PHE A 68 0.62 -18.86 22.86
N GLN A 69 1.67 -18.41 22.17
CA GLN A 69 2.80 -17.70 22.77
C GLN A 69 2.39 -16.37 23.42
N ALA A 70 1.50 -15.62 22.80
CA ALA A 70 1.01 -14.33 23.30
C ALA A 70 0.12 -14.45 24.57
N GLN A 71 -0.27 -15.65 24.99
CA GLN A 71 -1.09 -15.89 26.19
C GLN A 71 -2.32 -14.98 26.36
N GLY A 72 -2.93 -14.57 25.25
CA GLY A 72 -4.11 -13.70 25.28
C GLY A 72 -3.83 -12.21 25.53
N ARG A 73 -2.57 -11.77 25.55
CA ARG A 73 -2.17 -10.37 25.70
C ARG A 73 -1.31 -9.93 24.52
N THR A 74 -1.34 -8.65 24.19
CA THR A 74 -0.43 -8.03 23.24
C THR A 74 0.59 -7.20 24.01
N VAL A 75 1.85 -7.61 23.97
CA VAL A 75 2.96 -6.94 24.65
C VAL A 75 4.02 -6.49 23.65
N THR A 76 4.32 -7.34 22.66
CA THR A 76 5.32 -7.05 21.62
C THR A 76 4.67 -6.49 20.34
N LYS A 77 5.49 -5.90 19.48
CA LYS A 77 5.02 -5.44 18.15
C LYS A 77 4.45 -6.59 17.32
N GLU A 78 5.09 -7.73 17.40
CA GLU A 78 4.71 -8.97 16.71
C GLU A 78 3.36 -9.50 17.20
N ASP A 79 3.07 -9.40 18.50
CA ASP A 79 1.77 -9.79 19.06
C ASP A 79 0.64 -8.95 18.48
N TYR A 80 0.83 -7.62 18.38
CA TYR A 80 -0.15 -6.72 17.76
C TYR A 80 -0.38 -7.04 16.28
N ILE A 81 0.69 -7.31 15.52
CA ILE A 81 0.60 -7.67 14.10
C ILE A 81 -0.13 -9.01 13.95
N THR A 82 0.25 -10.02 14.74
CA THR A 82 -0.40 -11.34 14.72
C THR A 82 -1.88 -11.23 15.06
N ARG A 83 -2.23 -10.47 16.10
CA ARG A 83 -3.63 -10.22 16.46
C ARG A 83 -4.38 -9.48 15.37
N THR A 84 -3.75 -8.51 14.72
CA THR A 84 -4.37 -7.79 13.60
C THR A 84 -4.76 -8.74 12.47
N TYR A 85 -3.89 -9.69 12.12
CA TYR A 85 -4.20 -10.70 11.11
C TYR A 85 -5.19 -11.76 11.60
N ALA A 86 -5.24 -12.04 12.91
CA ALA A 86 -6.18 -12.99 13.50
C ALA A 86 -7.61 -12.44 13.67
N MET A 87 -7.85 -11.18 13.33
CA MET A 87 -9.22 -10.63 13.30
C MET A 87 -10.04 -11.40 12.27
N GLY A 88 -11.17 -11.98 12.72
CA GLY A 88 -12.01 -12.79 11.85
C GLY A 88 -12.55 -12.02 10.65
N ASN A 89 -12.57 -12.64 9.48
CA ASN A 89 -13.05 -12.07 8.22
C ASN A 89 -14.47 -11.45 8.32
N LYS A 90 -15.27 -11.86 9.29
CA LYS A 90 -16.58 -11.29 9.59
C LYS A 90 -16.52 -9.78 9.90
N TYR A 91 -15.42 -9.32 10.48
CA TYR A 91 -15.23 -7.92 10.88
C TYR A 91 -14.40 -7.13 9.89
N GLY A 92 -13.95 -7.77 8.82
CA GLY A 92 -13.03 -7.27 7.81
C GLY A 92 -11.63 -7.84 7.99
N ALA A 93 -10.89 -7.98 6.90
CA ALA A 93 -9.53 -8.48 6.91
C ALA A 93 -8.52 -7.38 6.59
N VAL A 94 -7.35 -7.47 7.19
CA VAL A 94 -6.21 -6.60 6.93
C VAL A 94 -5.24 -7.32 5.99
N ALA A 95 -4.84 -6.66 4.92
CA ALA A 95 -3.87 -7.20 3.96
C ALA A 95 -2.45 -7.11 4.49
N LYS A 96 -2.08 -5.93 4.99
CA LYS A 96 -0.77 -5.63 5.55
C LYS A 96 -0.91 -4.83 6.83
N ALA A 97 -0.05 -5.14 7.80
CA ALA A 97 0.00 -4.43 9.07
C ALA A 97 1.45 -4.16 9.46
N TYR A 98 1.71 -2.99 10.00
CA TYR A 98 3.01 -2.58 10.50
C TYR A 98 2.82 -1.67 11.71
N ILE A 99 3.60 -1.83 12.76
CA ILE A 99 3.46 -1.07 13.99
C ILE A 99 4.73 -0.30 14.33
N VAL A 100 4.55 0.96 14.65
CA VAL A 100 5.62 1.87 15.07
C VAL A 100 5.20 2.58 16.34
N GLN A 101 6.11 2.69 17.27
CA GLN A 101 5.95 3.52 18.45
C GLN A 101 6.03 5.01 18.04
N ASP A 102 5.22 5.86 18.63
CA ASP A 102 5.12 7.27 18.20
C ASP A 102 6.46 8.03 18.31
N GLU A 103 7.26 7.71 19.30
CA GLU A 103 8.62 8.26 19.47
C GLU A 103 9.61 7.86 18.37
N GLN A 104 9.36 6.74 17.68
CA GLN A 104 10.23 6.23 16.62
C GLN A 104 9.94 6.88 15.26
N LEU A 105 8.82 7.56 15.14
CA LEU A 105 8.57 8.42 14.00
C LEU A 105 9.45 9.66 14.19
N ASN A 106 10.55 9.74 13.42
CA ASN A 106 11.22 11.02 13.25
C ASN A 106 10.15 12.00 12.80
N ILE A 107 9.79 12.93 13.67
CA ILE A 107 8.95 14.06 13.26
C ILE A 107 9.82 14.79 12.25
N PRO A 108 9.56 14.72 10.94
CA PRO A 108 10.19 15.63 10.02
C PRO A 108 9.79 16.99 10.55
N SER A 109 10.77 17.87 10.79
CA SER A 109 10.62 19.24 11.17
C SER A 109 9.23 19.72 10.76
N MET A 110 8.40 20.14 11.73
CA MET A 110 6.99 20.41 11.50
C MET A 110 6.83 21.30 10.27
N GLN A 111 6.43 20.73 9.16
CA GLN A 111 6.12 21.49 7.96
C GLN A 111 4.73 22.07 8.15
N LYS A 112 4.63 23.37 8.27
CA LYS A 112 3.37 24.09 8.18
C LYS A 112 3.23 24.57 6.74
N GLU A 113 2.24 24.05 6.03
CA GLU A 113 1.77 24.71 4.82
C GLU A 113 1.18 26.09 5.20
N THR A 114 1.82 27.13 4.74
CA THR A 114 1.26 28.47 4.79
C THR A 114 0.24 28.63 3.66
N SER A 115 -0.69 29.57 3.82
CA SER A 115 -1.73 29.88 2.82
C SER A 115 -1.19 30.31 1.44
N ASP A 116 0.10 30.54 1.31
CA ASP A 116 0.82 30.89 0.09
C ASP A 116 1.59 29.70 -0.53
N GLY A 117 1.45 28.47 0.04
CA GLY A 117 2.12 27.26 -0.46
C GLY A 117 3.58 27.14 -0.06
N SER A 118 4.11 28.01 0.80
CA SER A 118 5.46 27.87 1.33
C SER A 118 5.49 26.97 2.57
N ASN A 119 6.46 26.05 2.63
CA ASN A 119 6.69 25.18 3.78
C ASN A 119 7.59 25.85 4.79
N ILE A 120 7.07 26.19 5.95
CA ILE A 120 7.88 26.69 7.06
C ILE A 120 8.33 25.53 7.93
N PHE A 121 9.64 25.32 8.02
CA PHE A 121 10.25 24.40 8.97
C PHE A 121 10.23 25.05 10.36
N ILE A 122 9.53 24.45 11.30
CA ILE A 122 9.51 24.88 12.70
C ILE A 122 10.67 24.16 13.40
N ASP A 123 11.79 24.86 13.55
CA ASP A 123 12.90 24.45 14.42
C ASP A 123 12.58 24.91 15.86
N GLU A 124 13.02 24.14 16.87
CA GLU A 124 12.87 24.51 18.29
C GLU A 124 13.36 25.93 18.60
N ARG A 125 14.29 26.47 17.79
CA ARG A 125 14.83 27.84 17.90
C ARG A 125 13.84 28.94 17.47
N ASN A 126 12.78 28.58 16.74
CA ASN A 126 11.79 29.52 16.20
C ASN A 126 10.44 29.47 16.95
N LEU A 127 10.38 28.77 18.08
CA LEU A 127 9.16 28.65 18.90
C LEU A 127 8.59 30.00 19.35
N ASP A 128 9.46 30.96 19.60
CA ASP A 128 9.07 32.31 20.09
C ASP A 128 8.31 33.14 19.04
N GLN A 129 8.34 32.75 17.78
CA GLN A 129 7.67 33.47 16.69
C GLN A 129 6.29 32.89 16.34
N LEU A 130 5.87 31.79 16.97
CA LEU A 130 4.59 31.15 16.73
C LEU A 130 3.47 31.85 17.50
N LYS A 131 2.42 32.26 16.80
CA LYS A 131 1.18 32.74 17.45
C LYS A 131 0.57 31.61 18.29
N THR A 132 -0.04 31.98 19.42
CA THR A 132 -0.60 31.05 20.42
C THR A 132 -1.51 29.95 19.81
N LYS A 133 -2.21 30.25 18.70
CA LYS A 133 -3.03 29.30 17.95
C LYS A 133 -2.21 28.19 17.25
N ASP A 134 -1.03 28.53 16.77
CA ASP A 134 -0.13 27.64 16.07
C ASP A 134 0.56 26.70 17.06
N ILE A 135 0.87 27.21 18.28
CA ILE A 135 1.42 26.40 19.38
C ILE A 135 0.42 25.33 19.83
N GLN A 136 -0.88 25.66 19.98
CA GLN A 136 -1.90 24.67 20.35
C GLN A 136 -2.10 23.57 19.31
N SER A 137 -2.02 23.90 18.01
CA SER A 137 -2.08 22.90 16.96
C SER A 137 -0.82 22.04 16.89
N SER A 138 0.33 22.62 17.28
CA SER A 138 1.62 21.92 17.35
C SER A 138 1.74 21.01 18.56
N ILE A 139 1.24 21.43 19.72
CA ILE A 139 1.20 20.61 20.94
C ILE A 139 0.37 19.33 20.74
N LYS A 140 -0.70 19.39 19.93
CA LYS A 140 -1.48 18.19 19.56
C LYS A 140 -0.71 17.15 18.73
N ARG A 141 0.46 17.52 18.21
CA ARG A 141 1.32 16.64 17.39
C ARG A 141 2.58 16.17 18.12
N LEU A 142 2.73 16.50 19.41
CA LEU A 142 3.84 15.95 20.20
C LEU A 142 3.76 14.42 20.22
N PRO A 143 4.90 13.73 20.03
CA PRO A 143 4.93 12.28 20.11
C PRO A 143 4.48 11.83 21.49
N ASN A 144 3.61 10.83 21.52
CA ASN A 144 3.17 10.21 22.75
C ASN A 144 3.90 8.85 22.89
N PRO A 145 4.83 8.69 23.83
CA PRO A 145 5.59 7.45 24.00
C PRO A 145 4.71 6.25 24.31
N MET A 146 3.51 6.48 24.83
CA MET A 146 2.52 5.44 25.09
C MET A 146 1.62 5.14 23.89
N ALA A 147 1.77 5.86 22.78
CA ALA A 147 0.97 5.66 21.58
C ALA A 147 1.68 4.73 20.60
N LEU A 148 0.96 3.69 20.18
CA LEU A 148 1.34 2.79 19.12
C LEU A 148 0.58 3.18 17.85
N ASN A 149 1.31 3.45 16.77
CA ASN A 149 0.73 3.70 15.46
C ASN A 149 0.73 2.39 14.67
N LEU A 150 -0.45 1.82 14.46
CA LEU A 150 -0.68 0.65 13.63
C LEU A 150 -1.04 1.10 12.22
N TYR A 151 -0.16 0.85 11.27
CA TYR A 151 -0.35 1.14 9.85
C TYR A 151 -0.93 -0.08 9.16
N THR A 152 -2.04 0.12 8.45
CA THR A 152 -2.79 -0.99 7.85
C THR A 152 -3.14 -0.69 6.40
N LEU A 153 -3.26 -1.77 5.60
CA LEU A 153 -3.77 -1.74 4.23
C LEU A 153 -4.74 -2.91 4.04
N GLY A 154 -5.67 -2.73 3.12
CA GLY A 154 -6.62 -3.75 2.69
C GLY A 154 -6.34 -4.22 1.26
N TYR A 155 -7.10 -5.23 0.80
CA TYR A 155 -7.15 -5.63 -0.60
C TYR A 155 -8.34 -4.99 -1.31
N ASP A 156 -8.16 -4.67 -2.58
CA ASP A 156 -9.26 -4.40 -3.51
C ASP A 156 -9.81 -5.71 -4.11
N GLY A 157 -10.82 -5.60 -5.01
CA GLY A 157 -11.42 -6.76 -5.68
C GLY A 157 -10.44 -7.54 -6.58
N ASN A 158 -9.32 -6.95 -6.96
CA ASN A 158 -8.28 -7.53 -7.81
C ASN A 158 -7.04 -7.99 -7.01
N LYS A 159 -7.15 -8.11 -5.69
CA LYS A 159 -6.03 -8.45 -4.80
C LYS A 159 -4.89 -7.43 -4.83
N LYS A 160 -5.16 -6.16 -5.20
CA LYS A 160 -4.20 -5.05 -5.11
C LYS A 160 -4.37 -4.32 -3.80
N LEU A 161 -3.31 -3.62 -3.37
CA LEU A 161 -3.35 -2.87 -2.12
C LEU A 161 -4.21 -1.62 -2.24
N THR A 162 -4.98 -1.37 -1.20
CA THR A 162 -5.81 -0.17 -1.06
C THR A 162 -5.88 0.26 0.40
N GLN A 163 -6.34 1.48 0.61
CA GLN A 163 -6.56 1.98 1.97
C GLN A 163 -7.70 1.24 2.65
N LEU A 164 -7.53 0.94 3.92
CA LEU A 164 -8.55 0.24 4.71
C LEU A 164 -9.74 1.17 5.00
N ASN A 165 -10.94 0.65 4.86
CA ASN A 165 -12.18 1.38 5.16
C ASN A 165 -12.24 1.75 6.66
N VAL A 166 -12.88 2.88 6.96
CA VAL A 166 -13.07 3.39 8.33
C VAL A 166 -13.80 2.37 9.22
N ALA A 167 -14.83 1.70 8.70
CA ALA A 167 -15.58 0.69 9.43
C ALA A 167 -14.69 -0.49 9.87
N VAL A 168 -13.81 -0.96 9.00
CA VAL A 168 -12.87 -2.05 9.33
C VAL A 168 -11.83 -1.59 10.36
N LYS A 169 -11.38 -0.34 10.29
CA LYS A 169 -10.46 0.23 11.30
C LYS A 169 -11.12 0.33 12.68
N GLU A 170 -12.38 0.75 12.75
CA GLU A 170 -13.12 0.81 14.03
C GLU A 170 -13.36 -0.60 14.61
N ASN A 171 -13.68 -1.58 13.75
CA ASN A 171 -13.78 -2.97 14.16
C ASN A 171 -12.44 -3.50 14.70
N LEU A 172 -11.35 -3.20 14.00
CA LEU A 172 -9.99 -3.58 14.40
C LEU A 172 -9.61 -2.93 15.74
N LYS A 173 -9.92 -1.65 15.91
CA LYS A 173 -9.68 -0.93 17.17
C LYS A 173 -10.45 -1.57 18.34
N THR A 174 -11.71 -1.87 18.12
CA THR A 174 -12.56 -2.54 19.12
C THR A 174 -12.02 -3.94 19.43
N TYR A 175 -11.62 -4.70 18.43
CA TYR A 175 -11.03 -6.03 18.60
C TYR A 175 -9.71 -5.98 19.38
N LEU A 176 -8.77 -5.11 19.00
CA LEU A 176 -7.47 -4.98 19.68
C LEU A 176 -7.61 -4.44 21.10
N SER A 177 -8.65 -3.65 21.40
CA SER A 177 -8.89 -3.13 22.75
C SER A 177 -9.09 -4.23 23.82
N GLN A 178 -9.50 -5.42 23.41
CA GLN A 178 -9.67 -6.58 24.29
C GLN A 178 -8.35 -7.23 24.72
N TYR A 179 -7.28 -7.01 23.98
CA TYR A 179 -5.98 -7.68 24.15
C TYR A 179 -4.86 -6.74 24.57
N ARG A 180 -5.00 -5.43 24.27
CA ARG A 180 -3.97 -4.42 24.57
C ARG A 180 -3.76 -4.23 26.07
N LEU A 181 -2.59 -3.76 26.45
CA LEU A 181 -2.35 -3.28 27.81
C LEU A 181 -3.17 -2.00 28.06
N VAL A 182 -3.54 -1.76 29.30
CA VAL A 182 -4.34 -0.58 29.70
C VAL A 182 -3.61 0.72 29.40
N THR A 183 -2.28 0.70 29.47
CA THR A 183 -1.40 1.86 29.20
C THR A 183 -1.23 2.18 27.74
N ASP A 184 -1.48 1.23 26.81
CA ASP A 184 -1.21 1.39 25.40
C ASP A 184 -2.35 2.12 24.69
N ALA A 185 -2.03 3.21 24.03
CA ALA A 185 -2.94 3.90 23.10
C ALA A 185 -2.65 3.43 21.67
N ILE A 186 -3.68 2.93 20.96
CA ILE A 186 -3.53 2.45 19.60
C ILE A 186 -4.17 3.42 18.63
N ASN A 187 -3.38 3.94 17.68
CA ASN A 187 -3.85 4.73 16.55
C ASN A 187 -3.76 3.88 15.28
N ILE A 188 -4.87 3.72 14.57
CA ILE A 188 -4.90 2.96 13.31
C ILE A 188 -4.85 3.95 12.15
N LYS A 189 -3.79 3.85 11.35
CA LYS A 189 -3.50 4.70 10.21
C LYS A 189 -3.40 3.86 8.93
N ASN A 190 -3.51 4.50 7.77
CA ASN A 190 -3.19 3.85 6.50
C ASN A 190 -1.69 3.96 6.24
N ALA A 191 -1.04 2.89 5.75
CA ALA A 191 0.29 2.98 5.17
C ALA A 191 0.23 3.63 3.78
N TRP A 192 1.36 4.18 3.33
CA TRP A 192 1.50 4.77 2.00
C TRP A 192 1.79 3.68 0.96
N ILE A 193 1.04 3.68 -0.12
CA ILE A 193 1.28 2.79 -1.26
C ILE A 193 2.07 3.56 -2.30
N ILE A 194 3.27 3.10 -2.63
CA ILE A 194 4.14 3.66 -3.66
C ILE A 194 4.10 2.70 -4.85
N ASN A 195 3.36 3.07 -5.88
CA ASN A 195 3.31 2.26 -7.09
C ASN A 195 4.58 2.46 -7.90
N ILE A 196 5.17 1.34 -8.34
CA ILE A 196 6.43 1.32 -9.06
C ILE A 196 6.30 0.73 -10.45
N GLY A 197 7.17 1.16 -11.35
CA GLY A 197 7.43 0.53 -12.63
C GLY A 197 8.88 0.05 -12.70
N VAL A 198 9.14 -1.01 -13.45
CA VAL A 198 10.45 -1.64 -13.59
C VAL A 198 10.86 -1.64 -15.05
N LYS A 199 12.04 -1.07 -15.34
CA LYS A 199 12.63 -1.13 -16.68
C LYS A 199 13.94 -1.89 -16.62
N PHE A 200 14.11 -2.86 -17.53
CA PHE A 200 15.34 -3.66 -17.62
C PHE A 200 15.72 -3.91 -19.06
N ALA A 201 17.00 -4.14 -19.29
CA ALA A 201 17.51 -4.57 -20.58
C ALA A 201 18.41 -5.81 -20.40
N PHE A 202 18.37 -6.70 -21.37
CA PHE A 202 19.12 -7.95 -21.33
C PHE A 202 19.67 -8.34 -22.70
N ILE A 203 20.71 -9.14 -22.67
CA ILE A 203 21.27 -9.81 -23.86
C ILE A 203 20.73 -11.24 -23.86
N ALA A 204 20.05 -11.62 -24.95
CA ALA A 204 19.54 -12.98 -25.12
C ALA A 204 20.67 -13.96 -25.48
N ARG A 205 20.60 -15.20 -24.99
CA ARG A 205 21.45 -16.29 -25.45
C ARG A 205 21.07 -16.70 -26.87
N ARG A 206 22.01 -17.23 -27.63
CA ARG A 206 21.77 -17.74 -28.99
C ARG A 206 20.69 -18.85 -28.96
N GLY A 207 19.78 -18.78 -29.93
CA GLY A 207 18.74 -19.80 -30.11
C GLY A 207 17.45 -19.59 -29.30
N TYR A 208 17.39 -18.57 -28.48
CA TYR A 208 16.19 -18.23 -27.72
C TYR A 208 15.38 -17.09 -28.36
N ASN A 209 14.07 -17.16 -28.24
CA ASN A 209 13.17 -16.11 -28.69
C ASN A 209 13.15 -14.94 -27.70
N LYS A 210 13.52 -13.73 -28.15
CA LYS A 210 13.61 -12.53 -27.31
C LYS A 210 12.28 -12.16 -26.63
N SER A 211 11.18 -12.31 -27.34
CA SER A 211 9.84 -11.99 -26.79
C SER A 211 9.44 -12.97 -25.69
N GLU A 212 9.76 -14.24 -25.85
CA GLU A 212 9.48 -15.27 -24.85
C GLU A 212 10.31 -15.05 -23.58
N ILE A 213 11.60 -14.72 -23.73
CA ILE A 213 12.45 -14.38 -22.58
C ILE A 213 11.88 -13.16 -21.84
N THR A 214 11.46 -12.13 -22.59
CA THR A 214 10.87 -10.91 -21.97
C THR A 214 9.65 -11.27 -21.13
N LEU A 215 8.75 -12.12 -21.65
CA LEU A 215 7.57 -12.55 -20.90
C LEU A 215 7.94 -13.31 -19.63
N ARG A 216 8.87 -14.26 -19.70
CA ARG A 216 9.38 -15.00 -18.52
C ARG A 216 10.02 -14.07 -17.48
N CYS A 217 10.75 -13.03 -17.94
CA CYS A 217 11.33 -12.04 -17.05
C CYS A 217 10.21 -11.20 -16.35
N ILE A 218 9.16 -10.83 -17.06
CA ILE A 218 7.99 -10.13 -16.47
C ILE A 218 7.33 -10.99 -15.41
N GLU A 219 7.11 -12.28 -15.69
CA GLU A 219 6.56 -13.24 -14.72
C GLU A 219 7.45 -13.35 -13.48
N ARG A 220 8.78 -13.41 -13.66
CA ARG A 220 9.73 -13.47 -12.55
C ARG A 220 9.73 -12.20 -11.68
N ILE A 221 9.62 -11.02 -12.31
CA ILE A 221 9.49 -9.73 -11.60
C ILE A 221 8.16 -9.67 -10.85
N LYS A 222 7.08 -10.17 -11.43
CA LYS A 222 5.77 -10.27 -10.78
C LYS A 222 5.82 -11.17 -9.55
N GLU A 223 6.51 -12.30 -9.60
CA GLU A 223 6.73 -13.17 -8.45
C GLU A 223 7.58 -12.51 -7.36
N PHE A 224 8.60 -11.72 -7.77
CA PHE A 224 9.45 -11.00 -6.84
C PHE A 224 8.67 -9.95 -6.04
N PHE A 225 7.79 -9.18 -6.70
CA PHE A 225 6.94 -8.17 -6.09
C PHE A 225 5.54 -8.71 -5.72
N ASP A 226 5.43 -10.02 -5.46
CA ASP A 226 4.16 -10.59 -5.01
C ASP A 226 3.67 -9.89 -3.74
N VAL A 227 2.46 -9.35 -3.80
CA VAL A 227 1.85 -8.59 -2.70
C VAL A 227 1.80 -9.40 -1.40
N ASP A 228 1.63 -10.70 -1.46
CA ASP A 228 1.57 -11.54 -0.25
C ASP A 228 2.92 -11.62 0.47
N ARG A 229 4.02 -11.58 -0.27
CA ARG A 229 5.39 -11.70 0.27
C ARG A 229 5.99 -10.35 0.65
N TRP A 230 5.60 -9.28 -0.06
CA TRP A 230 6.17 -7.95 0.15
C TRP A 230 5.63 -7.29 1.42
N GLN A 231 6.49 -6.68 2.22
CA GLN A 231 6.12 -6.10 3.51
C GLN A 231 6.20 -4.56 3.51
N ILE A 232 5.48 -3.93 4.46
CA ILE A 232 5.61 -2.49 4.71
C ILE A 232 7.03 -2.20 5.18
N ASN A 233 7.62 -1.09 4.70
CA ASN A 233 9.00 -0.65 4.96
C ASN A 233 10.10 -1.61 4.45
N GLN A 234 9.78 -2.51 3.54
CA GLN A 234 10.78 -3.36 2.90
C GLN A 234 11.50 -2.57 1.79
N PRO A 235 12.84 -2.44 1.84
CA PRO A 235 13.62 -1.80 0.77
C PRO A 235 13.73 -2.72 -0.46
N ILE A 236 13.92 -2.12 -1.64
CA ILE A 236 14.19 -2.87 -2.86
C ILE A 236 15.68 -2.93 -3.10
N VAL A 237 16.26 -4.11 -3.07
CA VAL A 237 17.66 -4.34 -3.43
C VAL A 237 17.75 -4.59 -4.94
N ILE A 238 18.27 -3.61 -5.69
CA ILE A 238 18.32 -3.67 -7.17
C ILE A 238 19.19 -4.83 -7.64
N ALA A 239 20.27 -5.14 -6.93
CA ALA A 239 21.13 -6.27 -7.26
C ALA A 239 20.42 -7.62 -7.13
N GLU A 240 19.55 -7.79 -6.11
CA GLU A 240 18.75 -9.00 -5.93
C GLU A 240 17.72 -9.15 -7.05
N LEU A 241 17.02 -8.07 -7.40
CA LEU A 241 16.10 -8.06 -8.52
C LEU A 241 16.79 -8.41 -9.83
N ALA A 242 17.96 -7.82 -10.11
CA ALA A 242 18.77 -8.14 -11.27
C ALA A 242 19.21 -9.62 -11.27
N HIS A 243 19.61 -10.14 -10.11
CA HIS A 243 19.96 -11.56 -9.98
C HIS A 243 18.76 -12.46 -10.32
N GLN A 244 17.56 -12.17 -9.81
CA GLN A 244 16.36 -12.94 -10.13
C GLN A 244 16.04 -12.93 -11.63
N ILE A 245 16.24 -11.81 -12.32
CA ILE A 245 16.05 -11.72 -13.77
C ILE A 245 17.14 -12.54 -14.49
N SER A 246 18.39 -12.54 -14.02
CA SER A 246 19.50 -13.29 -14.63
C SER A 246 19.32 -14.80 -14.56
N LEU A 247 18.53 -15.31 -13.60
CA LEU A 247 18.21 -16.73 -13.47
C LEU A 247 17.19 -17.22 -14.50
N VAL A 248 16.55 -16.31 -15.23
CA VAL A 248 15.58 -16.70 -16.28
C VAL A 248 16.32 -17.36 -17.45
N ASP A 249 15.85 -18.54 -17.82
CA ASP A 249 16.46 -19.30 -18.92
C ASP A 249 16.37 -18.51 -20.25
N GLY A 250 17.50 -18.43 -20.94
CA GLY A 250 17.67 -17.63 -22.16
C GLY A 250 18.25 -16.22 -21.92
N VAL A 251 18.32 -15.74 -20.70
CA VAL A 251 19.04 -14.50 -20.35
C VAL A 251 20.55 -14.77 -20.32
N GLY A 252 21.31 -14.03 -21.12
CA GLY A 252 22.78 -14.14 -21.16
C GLY A 252 23.43 -13.18 -20.15
N ALA A 253 23.03 -11.93 -20.18
CA ALA A 253 23.48 -10.89 -19.25
C ALA A 253 22.45 -9.79 -19.13
N ILE A 254 22.43 -9.12 -17.99
CA ILE A 254 21.62 -7.91 -17.78
C ILE A 254 22.49 -6.69 -18.09
N VAL A 255 21.93 -5.75 -18.83
CA VAL A 255 22.61 -4.52 -19.24
C VAL A 255 21.81 -3.35 -18.68
N PRO A 256 22.45 -2.29 -18.16
CA PRO A 256 21.72 -1.11 -17.74
C PRO A 256 20.84 -0.56 -18.87
N PRO A 257 19.56 -0.26 -18.63
CA PRO A 257 18.72 0.37 -19.63
C PRO A 257 19.31 1.73 -20.03
N LYS A 258 19.19 2.08 -21.32
CA LYS A 258 19.62 3.39 -21.80
C LYS A 258 18.59 4.43 -21.37
N ASP A 259 18.90 5.13 -20.29
CA ASP A 259 18.15 6.32 -19.89
C ASP A 259 19.19 7.39 -19.51
N ASP A 260 19.21 8.51 -20.22
CA ASP A 260 20.32 9.46 -20.23
C ASP A 260 20.47 10.27 -18.93
N ASN A 261 19.51 10.16 -18.00
CA ASN A 261 19.42 11.03 -16.82
C ASN A 261 19.56 10.32 -15.46
N ILE A 262 19.84 9.02 -15.39
CA ILE A 262 19.73 8.26 -14.15
C ILE A 262 20.95 7.38 -13.92
N GLN A 263 21.28 7.14 -12.64
CA GLN A 263 22.36 6.24 -12.21
C GLN A 263 22.32 4.91 -12.99
N LYS A 264 23.47 4.44 -13.45
CA LYS A 264 23.64 3.22 -14.27
C LYS A 264 23.43 1.95 -13.44
N HIS A 265 22.21 1.76 -12.93
CA HIS A 265 21.85 0.50 -12.29
C HIS A 265 21.42 -0.55 -13.33
N PRO A 266 21.64 -1.85 -13.05
CA PRO A 266 21.25 -2.93 -13.96
C PRO A 266 19.72 -2.99 -14.22
N VAL A 267 18.92 -2.52 -13.27
CA VAL A 267 17.47 -2.38 -13.38
C VAL A 267 17.08 -0.98 -12.91
N LEU A 268 16.21 -0.32 -13.65
CA LEU A 268 15.69 0.99 -13.32
C LEU A 268 14.30 0.86 -12.71
N ILE A 269 14.11 1.47 -11.55
CA ILE A 269 12.81 1.55 -10.87
C ILE A 269 12.28 2.97 -11.02
N THR A 270 11.02 3.11 -11.41
CA THR A 270 10.34 4.39 -11.59
C THR A 270 9.10 4.47 -10.72
N ASN A 271 8.69 5.66 -10.32
CA ASN A 271 7.41 5.86 -9.62
C ASN A 271 6.26 6.05 -10.62
N LYS A 272 5.15 5.36 -10.39
CA LYS A 272 3.88 5.47 -11.11
C LYS A 272 2.84 6.05 -10.19
N TRP A 273 2.42 7.29 -10.39
CA TRP A 273 1.59 8.02 -9.42
C TRP A 273 0.26 8.56 -9.97
N GLN A 274 0.07 8.58 -11.29
CA GLN A 274 -1.10 9.21 -11.93
C GLN A 274 -2.41 8.51 -11.55
N THR A 275 -3.26 9.19 -10.82
CA THR A 275 -4.58 8.68 -10.42
C THR A 275 -5.50 8.34 -11.59
N SER A 276 -5.36 9.02 -12.73
CA SER A 276 -6.06 8.71 -13.97
C SER A 276 -5.74 7.31 -14.51
N GLY A 277 -4.55 6.77 -14.20
CA GLY A 277 -4.14 5.40 -14.50
C GLY A 277 -4.52 4.39 -13.42
N GLY A 278 -5.27 4.78 -12.40
CA GLY A 278 -5.67 3.92 -11.30
C GLY A 278 -4.59 3.72 -10.23
N TYR A 279 -3.49 4.48 -10.25
CA TYR A 279 -2.45 4.43 -9.22
C TYR A 279 -2.83 5.22 -7.96
N SER A 280 -2.04 5.08 -6.90
CA SER A 280 -2.33 5.63 -5.57
C SER A 280 -2.33 7.16 -5.46
N GLY A 281 -1.77 7.88 -6.44
CA GLY A 281 -1.57 9.32 -6.37
C GLY A 281 -0.32 9.75 -5.56
N ASN A 282 0.40 8.81 -4.95
CA ASN A 282 1.55 9.11 -4.11
C ASN A 282 2.80 9.31 -4.97
N VAL A 283 3.33 10.53 -4.95
CA VAL A 283 4.59 10.89 -5.63
C VAL A 283 5.76 10.51 -4.72
N TYR A 284 6.73 9.78 -5.25
CA TYR A 284 7.93 9.38 -4.53
C TYR A 284 9.17 9.50 -5.41
N ASP A 285 10.17 10.22 -4.95
CA ASP A 285 11.44 10.36 -5.68
C ASP A 285 12.32 9.13 -5.45
N ILE A 286 12.19 8.16 -6.37
CA ILE A 286 12.97 6.91 -6.37
C ILE A 286 14.47 7.19 -6.49
N ASN A 287 14.86 8.20 -7.28
CA ASN A 287 16.27 8.50 -7.51
C ASN A 287 16.93 9.02 -6.22
N TYR A 288 16.27 9.93 -5.54
CA TYR A 288 16.75 10.44 -4.25
C TYR A 288 16.80 9.35 -3.18
N ALA A 289 15.80 8.46 -3.18
CA ALA A 289 15.69 7.35 -2.25
C ALA A 289 16.64 6.18 -2.55
N THR A 290 17.28 6.17 -3.74
CA THR A 290 18.23 5.11 -4.11
C THR A 290 19.63 5.46 -3.62
N LYS A 291 20.15 4.65 -2.71
CA LYS A 291 21.54 4.76 -2.20
C LYS A 291 22.20 3.39 -2.29
N ASP A 292 23.39 3.33 -2.85
CA ASP A 292 24.21 2.11 -2.97
C ASP A 292 23.46 0.92 -3.62
N GLY A 293 22.58 1.20 -4.58
CA GLY A 293 21.78 0.17 -5.26
C GLY A 293 20.61 -0.38 -4.46
N ILE A 294 20.22 0.30 -3.38
CA ILE A 294 19.06 -0.02 -2.56
C ILE A 294 18.08 1.15 -2.62
N VAL A 295 16.83 0.87 -3.00
CA VAL A 295 15.74 1.85 -2.92
C VAL A 295 15.12 1.75 -1.54
N TYR A 296 15.28 2.78 -0.73
CA TYR A 296 14.72 2.82 0.61
C TYR A 296 13.25 3.27 0.57
N PRO A 297 12.39 2.75 1.44
CA PRO A 297 11.04 3.26 1.61
C PRO A 297 11.03 4.65 2.26
N SER A 298 9.89 5.32 2.23
CA SER A 298 9.68 6.59 2.93
C SER A 298 9.89 6.45 4.43
N LEU A 299 10.21 7.55 5.11
CA LEU A 299 10.28 7.60 6.57
C LEU A 299 8.91 7.28 7.22
N ASP A 300 7.82 7.72 6.60
CA ASP A 300 6.49 7.24 6.95
C ASP A 300 6.28 5.83 6.40
N PRO A 301 5.66 4.92 7.17
CA PRO A 301 5.46 3.55 6.76
C PRO A 301 4.82 3.43 5.38
N SER A 302 5.57 2.89 4.45
CA SER A 302 5.19 2.77 3.04
C SER A 302 5.48 1.38 2.49
N ILE A 303 4.80 1.01 1.42
CA ILE A 303 4.98 -0.25 0.72
C ILE A 303 5.13 0.01 -0.77
N PHE A 304 6.09 -0.66 -1.39
CA PHE A 304 6.23 -0.66 -2.85
C PHE A 304 5.29 -1.69 -3.45
N GLU A 305 4.52 -1.30 -4.45
CA GLU A 305 3.58 -2.17 -5.16
C GLU A 305 3.78 -2.08 -6.67
N LEU A 306 3.91 -3.23 -7.32
CA LEU A 306 3.81 -3.37 -8.77
C LEU A 306 2.35 -3.61 -9.14
N LYS A 307 1.62 -2.54 -9.48
CA LYS A 307 0.15 -2.60 -9.62
C LYS A 307 -0.30 -3.30 -10.89
N TYR A 308 0.28 -2.97 -12.02
CA TYR A 308 -0.06 -3.52 -13.33
C TYR A 308 1.20 -4.12 -13.99
N PRO A 309 1.60 -5.36 -13.64
CA PRO A 309 2.87 -5.93 -14.11
C PRO A 309 3.04 -5.88 -15.63
N ASP A 310 1.96 -6.13 -16.38
CA ASP A 310 2.00 -6.17 -17.84
C ASP A 310 2.20 -4.77 -18.49
N ALA A 311 1.86 -3.70 -17.77
CA ALA A 311 2.02 -2.31 -18.22
C ALA A 311 3.20 -1.58 -17.55
N ASP A 312 3.53 -1.95 -16.32
CA ASP A 312 4.54 -1.28 -15.49
C ASP A 312 5.94 -1.89 -15.64
N VAL A 313 6.05 -3.08 -16.24
CA VAL A 313 7.33 -3.73 -16.49
C VAL A 313 7.69 -3.62 -17.97
N GLU A 314 8.77 -2.91 -18.25
CA GLU A 314 9.30 -2.69 -19.59
C GLU A 314 10.64 -3.44 -19.77
N GLY A 315 10.63 -4.54 -20.52
CA GLY A 315 11.80 -5.33 -20.85
C GLY A 315 12.29 -5.08 -22.27
N ARG A 316 13.59 -4.90 -22.46
CA ARG A 316 14.20 -4.72 -23.79
C ARG A 316 15.34 -5.68 -24.00
N ALA A 317 15.26 -6.48 -25.06
CA ALA A 317 16.41 -7.27 -25.53
C ALA A 317 17.37 -6.37 -26.32
N THR A 318 18.63 -6.30 -25.90
CA THR A 318 19.71 -5.55 -26.56
C THR A 318 20.71 -6.52 -27.16
N GLY A 319 20.91 -6.48 -28.47
CA GLY A 319 21.92 -7.28 -29.17
C GLY A 319 21.75 -8.81 -29.04
N ASP A 320 22.48 -9.52 -29.88
CA ASP A 320 22.74 -10.96 -29.73
C ASP A 320 24.14 -11.11 -29.13
N SER A 321 24.37 -12.16 -28.34
CA SER A 321 25.67 -12.50 -27.78
C SER A 321 26.74 -12.84 -28.84
N ALA A 322 26.48 -12.49 -30.09
CA ALA A 322 27.35 -12.83 -31.25
C ALA A 322 28.74 -12.17 -31.26
N GLY A 323 29.08 -11.38 -30.22
CA GLY A 323 30.37 -10.71 -30.13
C GLY A 323 31.14 -10.92 -28.82
N MET A 324 30.62 -11.65 -27.84
CA MET A 324 31.39 -12.02 -26.64
C MET A 324 31.99 -13.41 -26.81
N ILE A 325 33.22 -13.45 -27.27
CA ILE A 325 34.10 -14.61 -27.12
C ILE A 325 34.61 -14.53 -25.68
N PHE A 326 34.21 -15.48 -24.85
CA PHE A 326 34.84 -15.73 -23.54
C PHE A 326 36.04 -16.64 -23.75
#